data_04156a589fe1f1563698581c419542b1
#
_entry.id   04156a589fe1f1563698581c419542b1
#
_cell.length_a   1.000
_cell.length_b   1.000
_cell.length_c   1.000
_cell.angle_alpha   90.00
_cell.angle_beta   90.00
_cell.angle_gamma   90.00
#
_symmetry.space_group_name_H-M   'P 1'
#
loop_
_entity.id
_entity.type
_entity.pdbx_description
1 polymer ?
#
loop_
_entity_poly.entity_id
_entity_poly.type
_entity_poly.pdbx_seq_one_letter_code
_entity_poly.pdbx_strand_id
1 'polypeptide(L)'
;RSDALKFLCQYYLNKGDYSKTITYAEIMKNVADKTKNPLLQLYSYIYQAQAQMMSGREKIAKKNLNLSLELATKLNNDSTLCSVYGSLGLYSANIETDYYRAIRWLYKGIQLAQQNNFQQQYALLLGNLANIYYLKKDTAGIKYALECYELGHSMRNPYIIYSGAVNSAYMYFLMKQNEEAMKYIHEAETLMLENDFYDQAHTYNLFGNILYDMGEYAQALEYYKKAMKDKQAAQTSSIVYAHLGYARILMQQNKQPEAILLLKQGIAISYARVNAIHRNELYENLSTCYEQLHQYHDALKYYKIFRLENDSLFNKDKERDLSEMRFKYDSERQENLIKQSKLDV
;
A
#
# COMPACT_ATOMS: atom_id res chain seq x y z
N ARG A 1 4.41 -11.11 -29.82
CA ARG A 1 3.07 -10.53 -29.58
C ARG A 1 2.66 -10.67 -28.09
N SER A 2 2.86 -11.85 -27.48
CA SER A 2 2.54 -12.08 -26.05
C SER A 2 3.36 -11.20 -25.11
N ASP A 3 4.65 -11.09 -25.35
CA ASP A 3 5.55 -10.27 -24.51
C ASP A 3 5.26 -8.77 -24.66
N ALA A 4 4.88 -8.33 -25.87
CA ALA A 4 4.43 -6.95 -26.06
C ALA A 4 3.17 -6.63 -25.26
N LEU A 5 2.20 -7.56 -25.15
CA LEU A 5 1.00 -7.36 -24.33
C LEU A 5 1.33 -7.34 -22.84
N LYS A 6 2.24 -8.21 -22.36
CA LYS A 6 2.72 -8.16 -20.98
C LYS A 6 3.40 -6.81 -20.68
N PHE A 7 4.28 -6.37 -21.57
CA PHE A 7 4.95 -5.08 -21.45
C PHE A 7 3.94 -3.93 -21.38
N LEU A 8 2.94 -3.90 -22.28
CA LEU A 8 1.92 -2.86 -22.27
C LEU A 8 1.07 -2.88 -20.97
N CYS A 9 0.67 -4.06 -20.49
CA CYS A 9 -0.05 -4.18 -19.23
C CYS A 9 0.78 -3.63 -18.07
N GLN A 10 2.06 -4.02 -17.98
CA GLN A 10 2.96 -3.55 -16.92
C GLN A 10 3.23 -2.06 -17.05
N TYR A 11 3.47 -1.55 -18.26
CA TYR A 11 3.70 -0.13 -18.53
C TYR A 11 2.51 0.72 -18.07
N TYR A 12 1.28 0.38 -18.48
CA TYR A 12 0.11 1.15 -18.09
C TYR A 12 -0.27 0.97 -16.63
N LEU A 13 0.01 -0.20 -16.03
CA LEU A 13 -0.15 -0.41 -14.59
C LEU A 13 0.79 0.51 -13.80
N ASN A 14 2.06 0.59 -14.19
CA ASN A 14 3.05 1.46 -13.58
C ASN A 14 2.77 2.95 -13.81
N LYS A 15 2.02 3.30 -14.86
CA LYS A 15 1.54 4.66 -15.13
C LYS A 15 0.18 4.96 -14.50
N GLY A 16 -0.42 4.00 -13.76
CA GLY A 16 -1.73 4.15 -13.14
C GLY A 16 -2.91 4.27 -14.11
N ASP A 17 -2.70 3.97 -15.39
CA ASP A 17 -3.79 3.89 -16.36
C ASP A 17 -4.45 2.50 -16.29
N TYR A 18 -5.22 2.32 -15.22
CA TYR A 18 -5.89 1.05 -14.94
C TYR A 18 -6.90 0.67 -16.02
N SER A 19 -7.50 1.64 -16.69
CA SER A 19 -8.43 1.39 -17.79
C SER A 19 -7.71 0.72 -18.97
N LYS A 20 -6.57 1.28 -19.40
CA LYS A 20 -5.76 0.67 -20.47
C LYS A 20 -5.17 -0.66 -20.02
N THR A 21 -4.73 -0.78 -18.77
CA THR A 21 -4.24 -2.07 -18.24
C THR A 21 -5.31 -3.16 -18.38
N ILE A 22 -6.56 -2.88 -17.99
CA ILE A 22 -7.67 -3.83 -18.14
C ILE A 22 -7.91 -4.14 -19.61
N THR A 23 -7.94 -3.14 -20.47
CA THR A 23 -8.15 -3.34 -21.92
C THR A 23 -7.08 -4.25 -22.53
N TYR A 24 -5.80 -4.00 -22.26
CA TYR A 24 -4.73 -4.84 -22.79
C TYR A 24 -4.71 -6.24 -22.17
N ALA A 25 -5.07 -6.37 -20.89
CA ALA A 25 -5.21 -7.65 -20.25
C ALA A 25 -6.40 -8.47 -20.83
N GLU A 26 -7.50 -7.83 -21.22
CA GLU A 26 -8.61 -8.48 -21.95
C GLU A 26 -8.18 -8.92 -23.35
N ILE A 27 -7.44 -8.10 -24.07
CA ILE A 27 -6.85 -8.51 -25.37
C ILE A 27 -5.93 -9.70 -25.15
N MET A 28 -5.11 -9.70 -24.10
CA MET A 28 -4.22 -10.81 -23.73
C MET A 28 -5.02 -12.08 -23.47
N LYS A 29 -6.13 -12.00 -22.74
CA LYS A 29 -7.03 -13.12 -22.48
C LYS A 29 -7.60 -13.69 -23.79
N ASN A 30 -8.12 -12.82 -24.67
CA ASN A 30 -8.66 -13.26 -25.96
C ASN A 30 -7.61 -13.96 -26.84
N VAL A 31 -6.37 -13.49 -26.80
CA VAL A 31 -5.24 -14.17 -27.49
C VAL A 31 -4.95 -15.51 -26.83
N ALA A 32 -4.93 -15.57 -25.50
CA ALA A 32 -4.70 -16.80 -24.74
C ALA A 32 -5.75 -17.88 -25.05
N ASP A 33 -7.02 -17.49 -25.11
CA ASP A 33 -8.13 -18.40 -25.41
C ASP A 33 -8.02 -18.96 -26.85
N LYS A 34 -7.69 -18.09 -27.83
CA LYS A 34 -7.49 -18.51 -29.24
C LYS A 34 -6.28 -19.43 -29.44
N THR A 35 -5.19 -19.17 -28.69
CA THR A 35 -3.94 -19.92 -28.80
C THR A 35 -3.85 -21.09 -27.83
N LYS A 36 -4.88 -21.28 -26.98
CA LYS A 36 -4.90 -22.26 -25.88
C LYS A 36 -3.65 -22.16 -24.99
N ASN A 37 -3.20 -20.93 -24.71
CA ASN A 37 -2.01 -20.65 -23.89
C ASN A 37 -2.41 -20.33 -22.44
N PRO A 38 -2.33 -21.28 -21.50
CA PRO A 38 -2.77 -21.08 -20.13
C PRO A 38 -1.86 -20.11 -19.36
N LEU A 39 -0.58 -20.02 -19.71
CA LEU A 39 0.34 -19.08 -19.07
C LEU A 39 -0.02 -17.63 -19.44
N LEU A 40 -0.39 -17.37 -20.68
CA LEU A 40 -0.84 -16.05 -21.11
C LEU A 40 -2.19 -15.67 -20.46
N GLN A 41 -3.07 -16.67 -20.29
CA GLN A 41 -4.34 -16.50 -19.58
C GLN A 41 -4.10 -16.12 -18.09
N LEU A 42 -3.14 -16.79 -17.45
CA LEU A 42 -2.73 -16.48 -16.08
C LEU A 42 -2.26 -15.02 -15.93
N TYR A 43 -1.37 -14.55 -16.79
CA TYR A 43 -0.93 -13.17 -16.78
C TYR A 43 -2.08 -12.19 -16.98
N SER A 44 -3.03 -12.51 -17.85
CA SER A 44 -4.21 -11.65 -18.06
C SER A 44 -5.03 -11.46 -16.77
N TYR A 45 -5.25 -12.54 -16.01
CA TYR A 45 -5.95 -12.47 -14.74
C TYR A 45 -5.18 -11.66 -13.68
N ILE A 46 -3.86 -11.81 -13.61
CA ILE A 46 -3.02 -11.06 -12.67
C ILE A 46 -3.12 -9.55 -12.95
N TYR A 47 -2.91 -9.12 -14.20
CA TYR A 47 -2.98 -7.69 -14.55
C TYR A 47 -4.39 -7.11 -14.39
N GLN A 48 -5.42 -7.87 -14.76
CA GLN A 48 -6.81 -7.46 -14.52
C GLN A 48 -7.06 -7.27 -13.01
N ALA A 49 -6.64 -8.23 -12.19
CA ALA A 49 -6.85 -8.16 -10.74
C ALA A 49 -6.16 -6.94 -10.13
N GLN A 50 -4.89 -6.71 -10.47
CA GLN A 50 -4.12 -5.57 -9.96
C GLN A 50 -4.77 -4.22 -10.36
N ALA A 51 -5.14 -4.06 -11.63
CA ALA A 51 -5.80 -2.83 -12.09
C ALA A 51 -7.21 -2.65 -11.48
N GLN A 52 -7.95 -3.74 -11.28
CA GLN A 52 -9.29 -3.72 -10.67
C GLN A 52 -9.23 -3.38 -9.17
N MET A 53 -8.21 -3.85 -8.44
CA MET A 53 -7.97 -3.46 -7.05
C MET A 53 -7.80 -1.94 -6.95
N MET A 54 -6.95 -1.38 -7.80
CA MET A 54 -6.64 0.04 -7.80
C MET A 54 -7.79 0.93 -8.33
N SER A 55 -8.71 0.36 -9.12
CA SER A 55 -9.89 1.06 -9.66
C SER A 55 -11.17 0.84 -8.87
N GLY A 56 -11.10 0.25 -7.65
CA GLY A 56 -12.25 0.04 -6.77
C GLY A 56 -13.20 -1.09 -7.20
N ARG A 57 -12.77 -1.99 -8.10
CA ARG A 57 -13.56 -3.15 -8.55
C ARG A 57 -13.22 -4.41 -7.76
N GLU A 58 -13.31 -4.31 -6.44
CA GLU A 58 -12.78 -5.28 -5.48
C GLU A 58 -13.29 -6.72 -5.67
N LYS A 59 -14.60 -6.90 -5.88
CA LYS A 59 -15.20 -8.24 -6.06
C LYS A 59 -14.66 -8.94 -7.30
N ILE A 60 -14.47 -8.19 -8.39
CA ILE A 60 -13.95 -8.75 -9.64
C ILE A 60 -12.45 -9.03 -9.49
N ALA A 61 -11.71 -8.14 -8.82
CA ALA A 61 -10.31 -8.37 -8.50
C ALA A 61 -10.10 -9.66 -7.71
N LYS A 62 -10.90 -9.90 -6.65
CA LYS A 62 -10.83 -11.14 -5.86
C LYS A 62 -11.08 -12.39 -6.71
N LYS A 63 -12.09 -12.35 -7.59
CA LYS A 63 -12.35 -13.45 -8.52
C LYS A 63 -11.15 -13.74 -9.41
N ASN A 64 -10.54 -12.71 -10.00
CA ASN A 64 -9.38 -12.88 -10.88
C ASN A 64 -8.13 -13.35 -10.11
N LEU A 65 -7.93 -12.91 -8.86
CA LEU A 65 -6.85 -13.42 -8.00
C LEU A 65 -7.02 -14.91 -7.71
N ASN A 66 -8.24 -15.37 -7.39
CA ASN A 66 -8.51 -16.78 -7.16
C ASN A 66 -8.27 -17.61 -8.40
N LEU A 67 -8.72 -17.15 -9.58
CA LEU A 67 -8.44 -17.81 -10.86
C LEU A 67 -6.94 -17.85 -11.16
N SER A 68 -6.21 -16.78 -10.84
CA SER A 68 -4.76 -16.73 -11.00
C SER A 68 -4.07 -17.76 -10.09
N LEU A 69 -4.51 -17.89 -8.84
CA LEU A 69 -3.94 -18.84 -7.89
C LEU A 69 -4.17 -20.28 -8.36
N GLU A 70 -5.40 -20.61 -8.74
CA GLU A 70 -5.76 -21.94 -9.24
C GLU A 70 -4.92 -22.31 -10.49
N LEU A 71 -4.85 -21.41 -11.45
CA LEU A 71 -4.15 -21.66 -12.71
C LEU A 71 -2.63 -21.72 -12.51
N ALA A 72 -2.04 -20.84 -11.69
CA ALA A 72 -0.61 -20.87 -11.39
C ALA A 72 -0.21 -22.16 -10.66
N THR A 73 -1.04 -22.62 -9.72
CA THR A 73 -0.84 -23.91 -9.04
C THR A 73 -0.91 -25.09 -10.03
N LYS A 74 -1.92 -25.11 -10.90
CA LYS A 74 -2.10 -26.17 -11.91
C LYS A 74 -0.92 -26.23 -12.90
N LEU A 75 -0.34 -25.08 -13.21
CA LEU A 75 0.81 -25.00 -14.14
C LEU A 75 2.15 -25.27 -13.45
N ASN A 76 2.19 -25.45 -12.14
CA ASN A 76 3.41 -25.54 -11.33
C ASN A 76 4.41 -24.43 -11.67
N ASN A 77 3.91 -23.20 -11.85
CA ASN A 77 4.74 -22.06 -12.22
C ASN A 77 5.06 -21.20 -10.99
N ASP A 78 6.14 -21.55 -10.33
CA ASP A 78 6.56 -20.92 -9.06
C ASP A 78 6.82 -19.41 -9.19
N SER A 79 7.38 -18.97 -10.32
CA SER A 79 7.63 -17.53 -10.54
C SER A 79 6.33 -16.71 -10.58
N THR A 80 5.29 -17.22 -11.24
CA THR A 80 3.98 -16.56 -11.26
C THR A 80 3.23 -16.74 -9.94
N LEU A 81 3.41 -17.85 -9.23
CA LEU A 81 2.87 -18.04 -7.88
C LEU A 81 3.39 -16.98 -6.91
N CYS A 82 4.67 -16.61 -6.96
CA CYS A 82 5.22 -15.50 -6.17
C CYS A 82 4.45 -14.19 -6.43
N SER A 83 4.19 -13.86 -7.70
CA SER A 83 3.44 -12.65 -8.09
C SER A 83 1.98 -12.70 -7.62
N VAL A 84 1.34 -13.87 -7.71
CA VAL A 84 -0.03 -14.08 -7.23
C VAL A 84 -0.10 -13.94 -5.71
N TYR A 85 0.84 -14.53 -4.96
CA TYR A 85 0.91 -14.37 -3.51
C TYR A 85 1.15 -12.91 -3.10
N GLY A 86 2.00 -12.17 -3.81
CA GLY A 86 2.17 -10.73 -3.63
C GLY A 86 0.86 -9.96 -3.80
N SER A 87 0.14 -10.23 -4.89
CA SER A 87 -1.14 -9.57 -5.19
C SER A 87 -2.25 -9.95 -4.18
N LEU A 88 -2.30 -11.21 -3.72
CA LEU A 88 -3.22 -11.65 -2.66
C LEU A 88 -2.90 -10.99 -1.31
N GLY A 89 -1.60 -10.80 -1.02
CA GLY A 89 -1.13 -10.07 0.15
C GLY A 89 -1.63 -8.63 0.14
N LEU A 90 -1.40 -7.90 -0.96
CA LEU A 90 -1.87 -6.53 -1.13
C LEU A 90 -3.40 -6.43 -1.11
N TYR A 91 -4.12 -7.38 -1.70
CA TYR A 91 -5.59 -7.41 -1.63
C TYR A 91 -6.08 -7.57 -0.19
N SER A 92 -5.49 -8.52 0.54
CA SER A 92 -5.87 -8.77 1.94
C SER A 92 -5.60 -7.55 2.83
N ALA A 93 -4.49 -6.83 2.61
CA ALA A 93 -4.15 -5.64 3.38
C ALA A 93 -5.03 -4.42 3.04
N ASN A 94 -5.14 -4.11 1.76
CA ASN A 94 -5.71 -2.82 1.33
C ASN A 94 -7.24 -2.86 1.22
N ILE A 95 -7.82 -4.03 0.92
CA ILE A 95 -9.25 -4.19 0.70
C ILE A 95 -9.93 -4.87 1.89
N GLU A 96 -9.39 -6.01 2.35
CA GLU A 96 -9.96 -6.75 3.47
C GLU A 96 -9.52 -6.20 4.84
N THR A 97 -8.48 -5.34 4.87
CA THR A 97 -7.81 -4.86 6.10
C THR A 97 -7.33 -5.99 7.02
N ASP A 98 -7.08 -7.17 6.44
CA ASP A 98 -6.57 -8.36 7.13
C ASP A 98 -5.06 -8.47 6.93
N TYR A 99 -4.31 -7.77 7.77
CA TYR A 99 -2.84 -7.74 7.68
C TYR A 99 -2.19 -9.10 7.95
N TYR A 100 -2.84 -9.97 8.73
CA TYR A 100 -2.31 -11.33 8.99
C TYR A 100 -2.40 -12.22 7.79
N ARG A 101 -3.55 -12.20 7.12
CA ARG A 101 -3.71 -12.91 5.86
C ARG A 101 -2.75 -12.36 4.82
N ALA A 102 -2.54 -11.04 4.79
CA ALA A 102 -1.57 -10.39 3.92
C ALA A 102 -0.15 -10.92 4.17
N ILE A 103 0.31 -10.91 5.42
CA ILE A 103 1.62 -11.41 5.83
C ILE A 103 1.78 -12.90 5.48
N ARG A 104 0.77 -13.72 5.71
CA ARG A 104 0.81 -15.15 5.35
C ARG A 104 1.00 -15.37 3.84
N TRP A 105 0.31 -14.62 3.01
CA TRP A 105 0.48 -14.71 1.56
C TRP A 105 1.88 -14.28 1.16
N LEU A 106 2.37 -13.17 1.71
CA LEU A 106 3.71 -12.66 1.39
C LEU A 106 4.80 -13.64 1.82
N TYR A 107 4.71 -14.25 3.01
CA TYR A 107 5.69 -15.28 3.42
C TYR A 107 5.69 -16.51 2.53
N LYS A 108 4.53 -16.99 2.06
CA LYS A 108 4.48 -18.07 1.07
C LYS A 108 5.24 -17.71 -0.20
N GLY A 109 5.03 -16.48 -0.69
CA GLY A 109 5.76 -15.99 -1.86
C GLY A 109 7.26 -15.85 -1.60
N ILE A 110 7.65 -15.32 -0.45
CA ILE A 110 9.05 -15.14 -0.03
C ILE A 110 9.77 -16.48 0.03
N GLN A 111 9.20 -17.48 0.71
CA GLN A 111 9.79 -18.83 0.78
C GLN A 111 9.98 -19.43 -0.62
N LEU A 112 8.96 -19.33 -1.46
CA LEU A 112 9.01 -19.85 -2.82
C LEU A 112 10.07 -19.14 -3.67
N ALA A 113 10.17 -17.82 -3.55
CA ALA A 113 11.16 -17.03 -4.26
C ALA A 113 12.59 -17.34 -3.81
N GLN A 114 12.81 -17.57 -2.51
CA GLN A 114 14.11 -17.97 -1.96
C GLN A 114 14.51 -19.38 -2.42
N GLN A 115 13.59 -20.35 -2.37
CA GLN A 115 13.85 -21.73 -2.80
C GLN A 115 14.25 -21.83 -4.27
N ASN A 116 13.73 -20.94 -5.10
CA ASN A 116 13.96 -20.95 -6.55
C ASN A 116 14.95 -19.86 -7.03
N ASN A 117 15.56 -19.09 -6.11
CA ASN A 117 16.47 -17.98 -6.42
C ASN A 117 15.83 -16.89 -7.32
N PHE A 118 14.55 -16.61 -7.15
CA PHE A 118 13.84 -15.54 -7.88
C PHE A 118 14.06 -14.20 -7.19
N GLN A 119 15.25 -13.61 -7.36
CA GLN A 119 15.69 -12.41 -6.65
C GLN A 119 14.75 -11.22 -6.83
N GLN A 120 14.25 -10.98 -8.04
CA GLN A 120 13.34 -9.86 -8.31
C GLN A 120 12.00 -10.02 -7.58
N GLN A 121 11.41 -11.22 -7.62
CA GLN A 121 10.16 -11.50 -6.89
C GLN A 121 10.38 -11.43 -5.40
N TYR A 122 11.50 -11.93 -4.91
CA TYR A 122 11.90 -11.86 -3.50
C TYR A 122 11.94 -10.41 -3.01
N ALA A 123 12.66 -9.53 -3.72
CA ALA A 123 12.77 -8.11 -3.36
C ALA A 123 11.41 -7.40 -3.38
N LEU A 124 10.56 -7.64 -4.40
CA LEU A 124 9.22 -7.06 -4.46
C LEU A 124 8.32 -7.53 -3.33
N LEU A 125 8.41 -8.78 -2.92
CA LEU A 125 7.66 -9.33 -1.79
C LEU A 125 8.13 -8.76 -0.45
N LEU A 126 9.43 -8.52 -0.29
CA LEU A 126 9.99 -7.83 0.88
C LEU A 126 9.48 -6.38 0.96
N GLY A 127 9.46 -5.65 -0.15
CA GLY A 127 8.89 -4.30 -0.21
C GLY A 127 7.42 -4.28 0.19
N ASN A 128 6.63 -5.22 -0.33
CA ASN A 128 5.22 -5.36 0.07
C ASN A 128 5.08 -5.71 1.56
N LEU A 129 5.93 -6.58 2.08
CA LEU A 129 5.91 -6.95 3.50
C LEU A 129 6.26 -5.76 4.40
N ALA A 130 7.28 -4.99 4.05
CA ALA A 130 7.62 -3.75 4.75
C ALA A 130 6.45 -2.76 4.77
N ASN A 131 5.76 -2.59 3.65
CA ASN A 131 4.55 -1.75 3.59
C ASN A 131 3.45 -2.24 4.55
N ILE A 132 3.21 -3.56 4.67
CA ILE A 132 2.24 -4.08 5.63
C ILE A 132 2.65 -3.77 7.08
N TYR A 133 3.93 -3.90 7.41
CA TYR A 133 4.44 -3.52 8.73
C TYR A 133 4.26 -2.01 9.01
N TYR A 134 4.46 -1.16 8.00
CA TYR A 134 4.16 0.26 8.12
C TYR A 134 2.66 0.52 8.42
N LEU A 135 1.75 -0.12 7.68
CA LEU A 135 0.30 0.00 7.93
C LEU A 135 -0.11 -0.46 9.34
N LYS A 136 0.62 -1.42 9.90
CA LYS A 136 0.48 -1.84 11.31
C LYS A 136 1.16 -0.92 12.31
N LYS A 137 1.88 0.10 11.88
CA LYS A 137 2.76 0.95 12.70
C LYS A 137 3.80 0.13 13.48
N ASP A 138 4.30 -0.95 12.91
CA ASP A 138 5.24 -1.88 13.49
C ASP A 138 6.63 -1.70 12.87
N THR A 139 7.57 -1.19 13.66
CA THR A 139 8.92 -0.87 13.20
C THR A 139 9.79 -2.09 12.88
N ALA A 140 9.36 -3.30 13.24
CA ALA A 140 10.04 -4.54 12.85
C ALA A 140 10.14 -4.72 11.32
N GLY A 141 9.34 -3.96 10.56
CA GLY A 141 9.38 -3.90 9.09
C GLY A 141 10.67 -3.35 8.50
N ILE A 142 11.49 -2.59 9.29
CA ILE A 142 12.71 -1.93 8.79
C ILE A 142 13.69 -2.91 8.11
N LYS A 143 13.87 -4.10 8.64
CA LYS A 143 14.77 -5.10 8.07
C LYS A 143 14.37 -5.51 6.65
N TYR A 144 13.07 -5.63 6.38
CA TYR A 144 12.56 -5.99 5.05
C TYR A 144 12.66 -4.81 4.07
N ALA A 145 12.47 -3.59 4.57
CA ALA A 145 12.62 -2.39 3.76
C ALA A 145 14.08 -2.20 3.31
N LEU A 146 15.03 -2.33 4.23
CA LEU A 146 16.47 -2.21 3.94
C LEU A 146 16.94 -3.34 3.02
N GLU A 147 16.53 -4.59 3.26
CA GLU A 147 16.90 -5.70 2.39
C GLU A 147 16.35 -5.53 0.96
N CYS A 148 15.10 -5.04 0.82
CA CYS A 148 14.53 -4.68 -0.47
C CYS A 148 15.37 -3.60 -1.18
N TYR A 149 15.77 -2.56 -0.45
CA TYR A 149 16.57 -1.47 -0.95
C TYR A 149 17.96 -1.93 -1.45
N GLU A 150 18.68 -2.73 -0.66
CA GLU A 150 19.99 -3.29 -1.01
C GLU A 150 19.91 -4.22 -2.23
N LEU A 151 18.90 -5.09 -2.29
CA LEU A 151 18.66 -5.93 -3.46
C LEU A 151 18.36 -5.10 -4.71
N GLY A 152 17.60 -4.02 -4.57
CA GLY A 152 17.33 -3.09 -5.66
C GLY A 152 18.62 -2.51 -6.25
N HIS A 153 19.54 -2.06 -5.40
CA HIS A 153 20.86 -1.56 -5.81
C HIS A 153 21.70 -2.66 -6.47
N SER A 154 21.76 -3.86 -5.89
CA SER A 154 22.50 -4.99 -6.47
C SER A 154 22.03 -5.35 -7.87
N MET A 155 20.73 -5.28 -8.11
CA MET A 155 20.09 -5.56 -9.40
C MET A 155 20.05 -4.35 -10.34
N ARG A 156 20.45 -3.16 -9.87
CA ARG A 156 20.32 -1.88 -10.60
C ARG A 156 18.87 -1.66 -11.10
N ASN A 157 17.88 -1.98 -10.27
CA ASN A 157 16.48 -1.84 -10.61
C ASN A 157 15.88 -0.61 -9.93
N PRO A 158 15.61 0.51 -10.68
CA PRO A 158 15.17 1.76 -10.07
C PRO A 158 13.84 1.63 -9.31
N TYR A 159 12.92 0.78 -9.76
CA TYR A 159 11.64 0.59 -9.10
C TYR A 159 11.78 -0.12 -7.75
N ILE A 160 12.67 -1.12 -7.65
CA ILE A 160 12.91 -1.84 -6.40
C ILE A 160 13.67 -0.95 -5.42
N ILE A 161 14.67 -0.18 -5.89
CA ILE A 161 15.36 0.83 -5.07
C ILE A 161 14.35 1.82 -4.51
N TYR A 162 13.51 2.41 -5.36
CA TYR A 162 12.45 3.34 -4.97
C TYR A 162 11.52 2.74 -3.91
N SER A 163 11.04 1.53 -4.13
CA SER A 163 10.16 0.85 -3.17
C SER A 163 10.83 0.62 -1.82
N GLY A 164 12.08 0.16 -1.82
CA GLY A 164 12.88 -0.02 -0.61
C GLY A 164 13.15 1.30 0.10
N ALA A 165 13.50 2.36 -0.63
CA ALA A 165 13.77 3.68 -0.09
C ALA A 165 12.52 4.31 0.56
N VAL A 166 11.36 4.28 -0.12
CA VAL A 166 10.10 4.78 0.45
C VAL A 166 9.74 4.03 1.73
N ASN A 167 9.82 2.70 1.72
CA ASN A 167 9.49 1.90 2.90
C ASN A 167 10.49 2.13 4.05
N SER A 168 11.80 2.30 3.75
CA SER A 168 12.81 2.65 4.76
C SER A 168 12.55 4.01 5.37
N ALA A 169 12.21 5.01 4.54
CA ALA A 169 11.83 6.34 5.02
C ALA A 169 10.60 6.28 5.93
N TYR A 170 9.58 5.49 5.59
CA TYR A 170 8.42 5.28 6.47
C TYR A 170 8.79 4.66 7.81
N MET A 171 9.65 3.65 7.82
CA MET A 171 10.09 3.00 9.05
C MET A 171 10.88 3.94 9.94
N TYR A 172 11.84 4.68 9.38
CA TYR A 172 12.61 5.67 10.12
C TYR A 172 11.73 6.81 10.65
N PHE A 173 10.75 7.27 9.86
CA PHE A 173 9.76 8.24 10.30
C PHE A 173 8.93 7.72 11.49
N LEU A 174 8.46 6.45 11.47
CA LEU A 174 7.79 5.84 12.61
C LEU A 174 8.67 5.76 13.87
N MET A 175 9.98 5.54 13.69
CA MET A 175 10.97 5.54 14.76
C MET A 175 11.39 6.93 15.22
N LYS A 176 10.82 8.00 14.64
CA LYS A 176 11.20 9.40 14.90
C LYS A 176 12.67 9.73 14.57
N GLN A 177 13.26 8.96 13.67
CA GLN A 177 14.59 9.17 13.13
C GLN A 177 14.51 9.95 11.81
N ASN A 178 14.07 11.22 11.91
CA ASN A 178 13.71 12.04 10.75
C ASN A 178 14.90 12.31 9.82
N GLU A 179 16.13 12.42 10.34
CA GLU A 179 17.33 12.60 9.51
C GLU A 179 17.59 11.39 8.60
N GLU A 180 17.46 10.18 9.14
CA GLU A 180 17.59 8.97 8.34
C GLU A 180 16.42 8.84 7.34
N ALA A 181 15.20 9.15 7.78
CA ALA A 181 14.04 9.19 6.89
C ALA A 181 14.26 10.15 5.70
N MET A 182 14.85 11.33 5.94
CA MET A 182 15.16 12.31 4.90
C MET A 182 16.14 11.78 3.86
N LYS A 183 17.17 11.02 4.24
CA LYS A 183 18.12 10.43 3.28
C LYS A 183 17.41 9.52 2.27
N TYR A 184 16.60 8.60 2.77
CA TYR A 184 15.90 7.65 1.92
C TYR A 184 14.79 8.30 1.07
N ILE A 185 14.07 9.30 1.62
CA ILE A 185 12.99 9.93 0.87
C ILE A 185 13.51 10.84 -0.26
N HIS A 186 14.69 11.46 -0.10
CA HIS A 186 15.33 12.23 -1.16
C HIS A 186 15.73 11.35 -2.34
N GLU A 187 16.31 10.18 -2.08
CA GLU A 187 16.63 9.24 -3.15
C GLU A 187 15.36 8.72 -3.84
N ALA A 188 14.33 8.42 -3.05
CA ALA A 188 13.03 8.01 -3.60
C ALA A 188 12.42 9.10 -4.50
N GLU A 189 12.45 10.39 -4.10
CA GLU A 189 11.98 11.50 -4.92
C GLU A 189 12.76 11.60 -6.22
N THR A 190 14.08 11.49 -6.17
CA THR A 190 14.95 11.53 -7.36
C THR A 190 14.58 10.41 -8.34
N LEU A 191 14.54 9.17 -7.87
CA LEU A 191 14.18 8.02 -8.70
C LEU A 191 12.77 8.11 -9.26
N MET A 192 11.83 8.60 -8.47
CA MET A 192 10.44 8.80 -8.87
C MET A 192 10.33 9.78 -10.04
N LEU A 193 11.05 10.91 -9.96
CA LEU A 193 11.03 11.95 -11.00
C LEU A 193 11.76 11.50 -12.27
N GLU A 194 12.91 10.86 -12.15
CA GLU A 194 13.70 10.38 -13.29
C GLU A 194 12.98 9.28 -14.08
N ASN A 195 12.20 8.43 -13.40
CA ASN A 195 11.51 7.30 -14.03
C ASN A 195 10.00 7.54 -14.21
N ASP A 196 9.48 8.71 -13.82
CA ASP A 196 8.06 9.07 -13.90
C ASP A 196 7.15 7.99 -13.29
N PHE A 197 7.47 7.59 -12.03
CA PHE A 197 6.67 6.59 -11.33
C PHE A 197 5.29 7.13 -10.94
N TYR A 198 4.31 6.23 -10.96
CA TYR A 198 2.92 6.54 -10.60
C TYR A 198 2.76 6.82 -9.09
N ASP A 199 1.71 7.59 -8.75
CA ASP A 199 1.34 7.99 -7.38
C ASP A 199 2.47 8.74 -6.66
N GLN A 200 2.98 9.77 -7.32
CA GLN A 200 3.98 10.67 -6.74
C GLN A 200 3.48 11.31 -5.44
N ALA A 201 2.17 11.49 -5.30
CA ALA A 201 1.55 12.05 -4.11
C ALA A 201 1.85 11.24 -2.84
N HIS A 202 2.04 9.93 -2.94
CA HIS A 202 2.43 9.09 -1.80
C HIS A 202 3.80 9.50 -1.24
N THR A 203 4.79 9.65 -2.12
CA THR A 203 6.15 10.11 -1.76
C THR A 203 6.14 11.53 -1.23
N TYR A 204 5.41 12.44 -1.90
CA TYR A 204 5.29 13.83 -1.45
C TYR A 204 4.61 13.95 -0.08
N ASN A 205 3.61 13.13 0.23
CA ASN A 205 3.00 13.11 1.55
C ASN A 205 3.95 12.66 2.64
N LEU A 206 4.74 11.63 2.39
CA LEU A 206 5.75 11.18 3.35
C LEU A 206 6.79 12.26 3.58
N PHE A 207 7.27 12.91 2.51
CA PHE A 207 8.19 14.02 2.59
C PHE A 207 7.60 15.16 3.44
N GLY A 208 6.35 15.55 3.16
CA GLY A 208 5.64 16.56 3.93
C GLY A 208 5.49 16.18 5.40
N ASN A 209 5.20 14.91 5.72
CA ASN A 209 5.08 14.43 7.09
C ASN A 209 6.42 14.49 7.86
N ILE A 210 7.52 14.09 7.21
CA ILE A 210 8.86 14.16 7.82
C ILE A 210 9.22 15.63 8.11
N LEU A 211 9.05 16.53 7.14
CA LEU A 211 9.31 17.95 7.30
C LEU A 211 8.40 18.59 8.37
N TYR A 212 7.13 18.18 8.44
CA TYR A 212 6.22 18.63 9.50
C TYR A 212 6.72 18.24 10.90
N ASP A 213 7.17 16.98 11.08
CA ASP A 213 7.73 16.50 12.34
C ASP A 213 9.05 17.22 12.72
N MET A 214 9.82 17.67 11.71
CA MET A 214 11.01 18.48 11.92
C MET A 214 10.72 19.96 12.22
N GLY A 215 9.46 20.40 12.12
CA GLY A 215 9.03 21.79 12.30
C GLY A 215 9.19 22.68 11.05
N GLU A 216 9.61 22.10 9.93
CA GLU A 216 9.82 22.77 8.64
C GLU A 216 8.49 23.00 7.89
N TYR A 217 7.55 23.69 8.53
CA TYR A 217 6.16 23.79 8.06
C TYR A 217 5.99 24.42 6.68
N ALA A 218 6.85 25.39 6.33
CA ALA A 218 6.80 26.02 5.01
C ALA A 218 7.13 25.03 3.89
N GLN A 219 8.16 24.23 4.08
CA GLN A 219 8.57 23.21 3.11
C GLN A 219 7.55 22.06 3.07
N ALA A 220 7.07 21.59 4.25
CA ALA A 220 6.03 20.57 4.34
C ALA A 220 4.79 20.98 3.54
N LEU A 221 4.37 22.25 3.64
CA LEU A 221 3.24 22.79 2.90
C LEU A 221 3.41 22.67 1.38
N GLU A 222 4.61 22.96 0.87
CA GLU A 222 4.87 22.85 -0.56
C GLU A 222 4.77 21.39 -1.04
N TYR A 223 5.24 20.43 -0.25
CA TYR A 223 5.10 19.01 -0.57
C TYR A 223 3.65 18.53 -0.54
N TYR A 224 2.84 18.95 0.44
CA TYR A 224 1.41 18.63 0.43
C TYR A 224 0.68 19.25 -0.77
N LYS A 225 1.05 20.48 -1.18
CA LYS A 225 0.52 21.09 -2.41
C LYS A 225 0.93 20.31 -3.68
N LYS A 226 2.19 19.82 -3.75
CA LYS A 226 2.62 18.94 -4.84
C LYS A 226 1.75 17.68 -4.89
N ALA A 227 1.53 17.03 -3.74
CA ALA A 227 0.69 15.84 -3.64
C ALA A 227 -0.77 16.10 -4.09
N MET A 228 -1.35 17.26 -3.73
CA MET A 228 -2.71 17.64 -4.13
C MET A 228 -2.83 17.95 -5.63
N LYS A 229 -1.75 18.37 -6.29
CA LYS A 229 -1.72 18.66 -7.73
C LYS A 229 -1.53 17.43 -8.60
N ASP A 230 -1.14 16.31 -8.00
CA ASP A 230 -0.94 15.05 -8.73
C ASP A 230 -2.29 14.53 -9.27
N LYS A 231 -2.48 14.65 -10.58
CA LYS A 231 -3.71 14.21 -11.26
C LYS A 231 -3.92 12.69 -11.15
N GLN A 232 -2.84 11.94 -11.01
CA GLN A 232 -2.89 10.49 -10.87
C GLN A 232 -3.34 10.11 -9.46
N ALA A 233 -2.90 10.87 -8.45
CA ALA A 233 -3.33 10.69 -7.06
C ALA A 233 -4.82 11.01 -6.85
N ALA A 234 -5.43 11.75 -7.77
CA ALA A 234 -6.87 12.03 -7.70
C ALA A 234 -7.72 10.75 -7.58
N GLN A 235 -7.19 9.59 -7.85
CA GLN A 235 -7.83 8.29 -7.66
C GLN A 235 -7.31 7.46 -6.47
N THR A 236 -6.37 7.97 -5.68
CA THR A 236 -5.75 7.27 -4.56
C THR A 236 -6.11 7.89 -3.21
N SER A 237 -5.83 7.17 -2.13
CA SER A 237 -5.96 7.71 -0.76
C SER A 237 -4.93 8.81 -0.46
N SER A 238 -3.87 8.90 -1.28
CA SER A 238 -2.78 9.86 -1.09
C SER A 238 -3.25 11.30 -1.06
N ILE A 239 -4.28 11.65 -1.86
CA ILE A 239 -4.85 13.00 -1.85
C ILE A 239 -5.54 13.35 -0.53
N VAL A 240 -6.13 12.37 0.15
CA VAL A 240 -6.78 12.56 1.46
C VAL A 240 -5.73 12.91 2.52
N TYR A 241 -4.59 12.23 2.50
CA TYR A 241 -3.45 12.54 3.39
C TYR A 241 -2.90 13.94 3.16
N ALA A 242 -2.80 14.39 1.90
CA ALA A 242 -2.34 15.74 1.59
C ALA A 242 -3.26 16.80 2.18
N HIS A 243 -4.60 16.62 2.08
CA HIS A 243 -5.57 17.52 2.70
C HIS A 243 -5.42 17.55 4.23
N LEU A 244 -5.23 16.38 4.85
CA LEU A 244 -5.04 16.29 6.31
C LEU A 244 -3.75 16.98 6.75
N GLY A 245 -2.62 16.69 6.09
CA GLY A 245 -1.32 17.30 6.41
C GLY A 245 -1.34 18.82 6.25
N TYR A 246 -1.91 19.32 5.15
CA TYR A 246 -2.06 20.75 4.92
C TYR A 246 -2.97 21.39 5.98
N ALA A 247 -4.11 20.77 6.29
CA ALA A 247 -5.02 21.31 7.34
C ALA A 247 -4.34 21.40 8.70
N ARG A 248 -3.53 20.42 9.09
CA ARG A 248 -2.74 20.47 10.33
C ARG A 248 -1.79 21.67 10.40
N ILE A 249 -1.13 22.02 9.27
CA ILE A 249 -0.29 23.22 9.21
C ILE A 249 -1.14 24.48 9.39
N LEU A 250 -2.30 24.59 8.74
CA LEU A 250 -3.20 25.73 8.91
C LEU A 250 -3.70 25.88 10.35
N MET A 251 -4.00 24.76 11.01
CA MET A 251 -4.37 24.75 12.44
C MET A 251 -3.25 25.30 13.32
N GLN A 252 -2.00 24.93 13.06
CA GLN A 252 -0.84 25.49 13.77
C GLN A 252 -0.65 27.00 13.53
N GLN A 253 -1.09 27.49 12.36
CA GLN A 253 -1.05 28.90 12.01
C GLN A 253 -2.29 29.69 12.51
N ASN A 254 -3.17 29.10 13.31
CA ASN A 254 -4.45 29.66 13.75
C ASN A 254 -5.40 30.07 12.60
N LYS A 255 -5.35 29.30 11.48
CA LYS A 255 -6.21 29.48 10.30
C LYS A 255 -7.29 28.40 10.23
N GLN A 256 -8.08 28.27 11.31
CA GLN A 256 -9.11 27.24 11.44
C GLN A 256 -10.16 27.25 10.31
N PRO A 257 -10.67 28.42 9.83
CA PRO A 257 -11.65 28.40 8.74
C PRO A 257 -11.14 27.74 7.46
N GLU A 258 -9.88 28.01 7.08
CA GLU A 258 -9.24 27.39 5.92
C GLU A 258 -8.97 25.90 6.14
N ALA A 259 -8.54 25.52 7.36
CA ALA A 259 -8.36 24.12 7.74
C ALA A 259 -9.67 23.32 7.64
N ILE A 260 -10.79 23.89 8.13
CA ILE A 260 -12.13 23.29 8.03
C ILE A 260 -12.52 23.02 6.57
N LEU A 261 -12.24 23.96 5.67
CA LEU A 261 -12.53 23.78 4.24
C LEU A 261 -11.77 22.58 3.68
N LEU A 262 -10.47 22.48 3.93
CA LEU A 262 -9.62 21.39 3.45
C LEU A 262 -10.03 20.04 4.06
N LEU A 263 -10.34 20.00 5.37
CA LEU A 263 -10.80 18.78 6.02
C LEU A 263 -12.13 18.28 5.43
N LYS A 264 -13.07 19.17 5.15
CA LYS A 264 -14.34 18.82 4.49
C LYS A 264 -14.13 18.32 3.06
N GLN A 265 -13.21 18.91 2.31
CA GLN A 265 -12.83 18.39 0.98
C GLN A 265 -12.22 16.99 1.08
N GLY A 266 -11.30 16.77 2.01
CA GLY A 266 -10.71 15.45 2.28
C GLY A 266 -11.78 14.41 2.65
N ILE A 267 -12.75 14.77 3.49
CA ILE A 267 -13.88 13.90 3.85
C ILE A 267 -14.70 13.52 2.59
N ALA A 268 -15.09 14.51 1.77
CA ALA A 268 -15.85 14.26 0.55
C ALA A 268 -15.13 13.29 -0.41
N ILE A 269 -13.81 13.46 -0.59
CA ILE A 269 -12.97 12.58 -1.39
C ILE A 269 -12.93 11.17 -0.78
N SER A 270 -12.82 11.05 0.55
CA SER A 270 -12.73 9.76 1.23
C SER A 270 -14.00 8.91 1.07
N TYR A 271 -15.18 9.52 1.05
CA TYR A 271 -16.44 8.81 0.79
C TYR A 271 -16.56 8.29 -0.65
N ALA A 272 -16.08 9.05 -1.62
CA ALA A 272 -16.10 8.64 -3.01
C ALA A 272 -15.18 7.42 -3.28
N ARG A 273 -14.26 7.07 -2.35
CA ARG A 273 -13.14 6.15 -2.60
C ARG A 273 -12.93 5.05 -1.54
N VAL A 274 -13.92 4.80 -0.68
CA VAL A 274 -13.96 3.64 0.25
C VAL A 274 -12.73 3.50 1.16
N ASN A 275 -12.17 4.57 1.70
CA ASN A 275 -11.07 4.43 2.67
C ASN A 275 -11.47 5.00 4.04
N ALA A 276 -12.02 4.10 4.91
CA ALA A 276 -12.52 4.47 6.25
C ALA A 276 -11.40 4.91 7.22
N ILE A 277 -10.18 4.38 7.06
CA ILE A 277 -9.09 4.55 8.03
C ILE A 277 -8.70 6.03 8.19
N HIS A 278 -8.65 6.78 7.10
CA HIS A 278 -8.20 8.18 7.13
C HIS A 278 -9.32 9.18 7.40
N ARG A 279 -10.56 8.77 7.20
CA ARG A 279 -11.74 9.58 7.49
C ARG A 279 -11.85 9.90 8.98
N ASN A 280 -11.45 8.96 9.82
CA ASN A 280 -11.41 9.11 11.26
C ASN A 280 -10.55 10.32 11.69
N GLU A 281 -9.31 10.39 11.21
CA GLU A 281 -8.40 11.50 11.50
C GLU A 281 -8.92 12.85 10.98
N LEU A 282 -9.60 12.86 9.82
CA LEU A 282 -10.22 14.10 9.30
C LEU A 282 -11.33 14.60 10.22
N TYR A 283 -12.19 13.72 10.74
CA TYR A 283 -13.26 14.10 11.67
C TYR A 283 -12.73 14.58 13.01
N GLU A 284 -11.67 13.96 13.54
CA GLU A 284 -10.99 14.38 14.75
C GLU A 284 -10.47 15.82 14.61
N ASN A 285 -9.68 16.08 13.55
CA ASN A 285 -9.14 17.42 13.31
C ASN A 285 -10.25 18.46 13.04
N LEU A 286 -11.33 18.06 12.37
CA LEU A 286 -12.48 18.94 12.13
C LEU A 286 -13.19 19.31 13.42
N SER A 287 -13.37 18.35 14.34
CA SER A 287 -13.91 18.60 15.68
C SER A 287 -13.03 19.60 16.46
N THR A 288 -11.71 19.39 16.45
CA THR A 288 -10.73 20.27 17.10
C THR A 288 -10.77 21.69 16.54
N CYS A 289 -10.88 21.87 15.21
CA CYS A 289 -11.02 23.17 14.60
C CYS A 289 -12.27 23.92 15.11
N TYR A 290 -13.42 23.25 15.16
CA TYR A 290 -14.66 23.85 15.64
C TYR A 290 -14.61 24.18 17.15
N GLU A 291 -13.95 23.35 17.95
CA GLU A 291 -13.72 23.59 19.37
C GLU A 291 -12.87 24.87 19.58
N GLN A 292 -11.77 25.01 18.82
CA GLN A 292 -10.92 26.21 18.86
C GLN A 292 -11.63 27.48 18.42
N LEU A 293 -12.66 27.37 17.58
CA LEU A 293 -13.54 28.49 17.19
C LEU A 293 -14.71 28.71 18.18
N HIS A 294 -14.77 27.96 19.30
CA HIS A 294 -15.87 27.97 20.27
C HIS A 294 -17.24 27.60 19.69
N GLN A 295 -17.23 26.88 18.53
CA GLN A 295 -18.44 26.36 17.88
C GLN A 295 -18.75 24.96 18.41
N TYR A 296 -19.07 24.85 19.69
CA TYR A 296 -19.18 23.58 20.42
C TYR A 296 -20.25 22.63 19.88
N HIS A 297 -21.31 23.14 19.26
CA HIS A 297 -22.32 22.28 18.62
C HIS A 297 -21.74 21.46 17.47
N ASP A 298 -21.02 22.13 16.59
CA ASP A 298 -20.38 21.45 15.43
C ASP A 298 -19.21 20.59 15.89
N ALA A 299 -18.41 21.06 16.86
CA ALA A 299 -17.35 20.25 17.46
C ALA A 299 -17.91 18.91 17.99
N LEU A 300 -18.98 18.95 18.79
CA LEU A 300 -19.61 17.74 19.33
C LEU A 300 -20.20 16.85 18.24
N LYS A 301 -20.79 17.43 17.19
CA LYS A 301 -21.31 16.69 16.03
C LYS A 301 -20.20 15.84 15.38
N TYR A 302 -19.06 16.46 15.04
CA TYR A 302 -17.97 15.78 14.36
C TYR A 302 -17.20 14.84 15.29
N TYR A 303 -17.09 15.16 16.58
CA TYR A 303 -16.55 14.25 17.59
C TYR A 303 -17.37 12.94 17.72
N LYS A 304 -18.71 13.03 17.69
CA LYS A 304 -19.56 11.83 17.70
C LYS A 304 -19.33 10.94 16.48
N ILE A 305 -19.15 11.53 15.29
CA ILE A 305 -18.84 10.78 14.07
C ILE A 305 -17.46 10.12 14.19
N PHE A 306 -16.46 10.86 14.64
CA PHE A 306 -15.12 10.34 14.92
C PHE A 306 -15.19 9.12 15.84
N ARG A 307 -15.92 9.21 16.96
CA ARG A 307 -16.05 8.12 17.92
C ARG A 307 -16.72 6.89 17.32
N LEU A 308 -17.79 7.05 16.57
CA LEU A 308 -18.49 5.93 15.91
C LEU A 308 -17.59 5.22 14.89
N GLU A 309 -16.84 5.96 14.08
CA GLU A 309 -15.91 5.36 13.12
C GLU A 309 -14.73 4.70 13.83
N ASN A 310 -14.21 5.31 14.91
CA ASN A 310 -13.12 4.76 15.70
C ASN A 310 -13.53 3.45 16.40
N ASP A 311 -14.70 3.39 17.00
CA ASP A 311 -15.21 2.18 17.65
C ASP A 311 -15.41 1.03 16.65
N SER A 312 -15.83 1.35 15.42
CA SER A 312 -15.91 0.36 14.33
C SER A 312 -14.53 -0.18 13.91
N LEU A 313 -13.52 0.69 13.85
CA LEU A 313 -12.13 0.30 13.56
C LEU A 313 -11.54 -0.52 14.71
N PHE A 314 -11.77 -0.12 15.96
CA PHE A 314 -11.29 -0.82 17.16
C PHE A 314 -11.85 -2.25 17.27
N ASN A 315 -13.13 -2.46 16.95
CA ASN A 315 -13.70 -3.81 16.92
C ASN A 315 -13.07 -4.70 15.85
N LYS A 316 -12.76 -4.15 14.66
CA LYS A 316 -12.00 -4.86 13.64
C LYS A 316 -10.57 -5.18 14.07
N ASP A 317 -9.91 -4.28 14.78
CA ASP A 317 -8.57 -4.49 15.33
C ASP A 317 -8.57 -5.60 16.37
N LYS A 318 -9.58 -5.66 17.23
CA LYS A 318 -9.72 -6.71 18.26
C LYS A 318 -9.96 -8.10 17.66
N GLU A 319 -10.78 -8.20 16.61
CA GLU A 319 -10.95 -9.45 15.85
C GLU A 319 -9.63 -9.85 15.14
N ARG A 320 -8.90 -8.86 14.65
CA ARG A 320 -7.59 -9.05 14.03
C ARG A 320 -6.57 -9.57 15.04
N ASP A 321 -6.49 -9.00 16.25
CA ASP A 321 -5.56 -9.43 17.30
C ASP A 321 -5.81 -10.88 17.76
N LEU A 322 -7.08 -11.28 17.82
CA LEU A 322 -7.45 -12.68 18.07
C LEU A 322 -7.00 -13.61 16.93
N SER A 323 -7.09 -13.16 15.70
CA SER A 323 -6.61 -13.89 14.52
C SER A 323 -5.07 -14.02 14.55
N GLU A 324 -4.35 -13.00 15.03
CA GLU A 324 -2.89 -13.02 15.22
C GLU A 324 -2.46 -14.05 16.24
N MET A 325 -3.10 -14.05 17.41
CA MET A 325 -2.77 -15.03 18.46
C MET A 325 -2.96 -16.47 17.95
N ARG A 326 -4.05 -16.71 17.20
CA ARG A 326 -4.26 -18.03 16.58
C ARG A 326 -3.18 -18.38 15.57
N PHE A 327 -2.78 -17.43 14.73
CA PHE A 327 -1.73 -17.66 13.74
C PHE A 327 -0.37 -17.96 14.40
N LYS A 328 0.03 -17.18 15.41
CA LYS A 328 1.26 -17.45 16.17
C LYS A 328 1.24 -18.83 16.79
N TYR A 329 0.14 -19.19 17.41
CA TYR A 329 -0.05 -20.50 18.01
C TYR A 329 0.06 -21.64 16.96
N ASP A 330 -0.60 -21.50 15.82
CA ASP A 330 -0.55 -22.50 14.75
C ASP A 330 0.85 -22.59 14.11
N SER A 331 1.55 -21.48 13.97
CA SER A 331 2.92 -21.43 13.45
C SER A 331 3.91 -22.11 14.38
N GLU A 332 3.86 -21.79 15.69
CA GLU A 332 4.69 -22.45 16.71
C GLU A 332 4.41 -23.96 16.79
N ARG A 333 3.14 -24.34 16.67
CA ARG A 333 2.76 -25.76 16.65
C ARG A 333 3.32 -26.48 15.41
N GLN A 334 3.29 -25.86 14.25
CA GLN A 334 3.87 -26.44 13.04
C GLN A 334 5.40 -26.53 13.11
N GLU A 335 6.08 -25.51 13.63
CA GLU A 335 7.53 -25.55 13.84
C GLU A 335 7.94 -26.66 14.82
N ASN A 336 7.16 -26.85 15.89
CA ASN A 336 7.41 -27.91 16.85
C ASN A 336 7.18 -29.32 16.26
N LEU A 337 6.17 -29.49 15.42
CA LEU A 337 5.94 -30.73 14.69
C LEU A 337 7.07 -31.05 13.69
N ILE A 338 7.58 -30.04 12.99
CA ILE A 338 8.72 -30.19 12.08
C ILE A 338 9.99 -30.52 12.86
N LYS A 339 10.21 -29.93 14.03
CA LYS A 339 11.34 -30.27 14.90
C LYS A 339 11.25 -31.69 15.44
N GLN A 340 10.06 -32.14 15.85
CA GLN A 340 9.86 -33.53 16.29
C GLN A 340 10.09 -34.54 15.16
N SER A 341 9.53 -34.29 13.96
CA SER A 341 9.72 -35.19 12.81
C SER A 341 11.18 -35.29 12.32
N LYS A 342 12.03 -34.30 12.65
CA LYS A 342 13.47 -34.33 12.38
C LYS A 342 14.30 -35.04 13.45
N LEU A 343 13.73 -35.27 14.65
CA LEU A 343 14.37 -36.02 15.73
C LEU A 343 14.04 -37.52 15.67
N ASP A 344 13.00 -37.89 14.92
CA ASP A 344 12.53 -39.25 14.73
C ASP A 344 13.12 -39.94 13.49
N VAL A 345 14.08 -39.29 12.79
CA VAL A 345 14.86 -39.79 11.65
C VAL A 345 16.34 -39.86 12.02
#